data_ab0d49da057a2668fb4edf5e867ebe20
#
_entry.id   ab0d49da057a2668fb4edf5e867ebe20
#
_cell.length_a   1.000
_cell.length_b   1.000
_cell.length_c   1.000
_cell.angle_alpha   90.00
_cell.angle_beta   90.00
_cell.angle_gamma   90.00
#
_symmetry.space_group_name_H-M   'P 1'
#
loop_
_entity.id
_entity.type
_entity.pdbx_description
1 polymer ?
#
loop_
_entity_poly.entity_id
_entity_poly.type
_entity_poly.pdbx_seq_one_letter_code
_entity_poly.pdbx_strand_id
1 'polypeptide(L)'
;MIKKVLQYIILGLAVYASIVMLVINFYKDDPQAMIWQDREAFNNRFISKLDESEVVPLEEVLETLGSPDLTYVSKQQDNVFQIVYYRTQLVKSDGITTQDECTGLLFKNGTLLVWGENATIEYKKISGE
;
A
#
# COMPACT_ATOMS: atom_id res chain seq x y z
N MET A 1 -25.95 -14.83 45.81
CA MET A 1 -26.43 -14.06 44.64
C MET A 1 -25.36 -13.16 44.04
N ILE A 2 -24.69 -12.33 44.83
CA ILE A 2 -23.68 -11.41 44.30
C ILE A 2 -22.52 -12.12 43.64
N LYS A 3 -22.06 -13.28 44.19
CA LYS A 3 -20.96 -14.05 43.59
C LYS A 3 -21.31 -14.59 42.23
N LYS A 4 -22.53 -15.05 41.98
CA LYS A 4 -22.96 -15.57 40.66
C LYS A 4 -23.07 -14.46 39.63
N VAL A 5 -23.61 -13.29 40.03
CA VAL A 5 -23.71 -12.13 39.16
C VAL A 5 -22.31 -11.66 38.77
N LEU A 6 -21.39 -11.61 39.73
CA LEU A 6 -19.99 -11.22 39.46
C LEU A 6 -19.32 -12.18 38.50
N GLN A 7 -19.53 -13.50 38.63
CA GLN A 7 -19.01 -14.52 37.72
C GLN A 7 -19.50 -14.31 36.29
N TYR A 8 -20.80 -14.01 36.11
CA TYR A 8 -21.37 -13.73 34.78
C TYR A 8 -20.81 -12.48 34.15
N ILE A 9 -20.58 -11.42 34.95
CA ILE A 9 -19.97 -10.18 34.47
C ILE A 9 -18.54 -10.43 34.02
N ILE A 10 -17.74 -11.17 34.79
CA ILE A 10 -16.38 -11.51 34.45
C ILE A 10 -16.32 -12.36 33.17
N LEU A 11 -17.21 -13.34 33.05
CA LEU A 11 -17.29 -14.18 31.87
C LEU A 11 -17.64 -13.36 30.62
N GLY A 12 -18.63 -12.45 30.75
CA GLY A 12 -19.03 -11.58 29.66
C GLY A 12 -17.90 -10.67 29.19
N LEU A 13 -17.14 -10.08 30.14
CA LEU A 13 -15.98 -9.25 29.83
C LEU A 13 -14.86 -10.05 29.15
N ALA A 14 -14.63 -11.29 29.60
CA ALA A 14 -13.62 -12.16 29.00
C ALA A 14 -13.96 -12.50 27.54
N VAL A 15 -15.23 -12.82 27.27
CA VAL A 15 -15.71 -13.10 25.90
C VAL A 15 -15.58 -11.86 25.03
N TYR A 16 -15.98 -10.69 25.52
CA TYR A 16 -15.86 -9.44 24.79
C TYR A 16 -14.40 -9.11 24.45
N ALA A 17 -13.51 -9.23 25.44
CA ALA A 17 -12.08 -8.99 25.23
C ALA A 17 -11.48 -9.95 24.19
N SER A 18 -11.91 -11.22 24.20
CA SER A 18 -11.48 -12.21 23.21
C SER A 18 -11.89 -11.83 21.79
N ILE A 19 -13.13 -11.36 21.61
CA ILE A 19 -13.63 -10.92 20.30
C ILE A 19 -12.84 -9.72 19.80
N VAL A 20 -12.60 -8.73 20.67
CA VAL A 20 -11.83 -7.52 20.33
C VAL A 20 -10.40 -7.90 19.92
N MET A 21 -9.76 -8.81 20.64
CA MET A 21 -8.41 -9.27 20.30
C MET A 21 -8.35 -9.97 18.95
N LEU A 22 -9.36 -10.79 18.63
CA LEU A 22 -9.45 -11.46 17.32
C LEU A 22 -9.60 -10.43 16.20
N VAL A 23 -10.46 -9.44 16.36
CA VAL A 23 -10.66 -8.40 15.36
C VAL A 23 -9.37 -7.61 15.13
N ILE A 24 -8.65 -7.22 16.19
CA ILE A 24 -7.41 -6.46 16.07
C ILE A 24 -6.32 -7.28 15.37
N ASN A 25 -6.19 -8.58 15.70
CA ASN A 25 -5.12 -9.43 15.16
C ASN A 25 -5.38 -9.91 13.73
N PHE A 26 -6.63 -10.13 13.35
CA PHE A 26 -6.98 -10.68 12.04
C PHE A 26 -7.53 -9.64 11.05
N TYR A 27 -7.86 -8.46 11.51
CA TYR A 27 -8.31 -7.38 10.62
C TYR A 27 -7.10 -6.79 9.89
N LYS A 28 -7.16 -6.79 8.56
CA LYS A 28 -6.15 -6.16 7.71
C LYS A 28 -6.73 -4.89 7.11
N ASP A 29 -5.91 -3.84 7.06
CA ASP A 29 -6.28 -2.62 6.38
C ASP A 29 -6.46 -2.89 4.88
N ASP A 30 -7.57 -2.42 4.33
CA ASP A 30 -7.86 -2.55 2.90
C ASP A 30 -7.72 -1.17 2.25
N PRO A 31 -6.63 -0.90 1.52
CA PRO A 31 -6.42 0.40 0.88
C PRO A 31 -7.53 0.78 -0.09
N GLN A 32 -8.19 -0.21 -0.69
CA GLN A 32 -9.29 0.04 -1.64
C GLN A 32 -10.54 0.58 -0.95
N ALA A 33 -10.72 0.28 0.34
CA ALA A 33 -11.85 0.75 1.14
C ALA A 33 -11.58 2.06 1.87
N MET A 34 -10.33 2.57 1.83
CA MET A 34 -9.95 3.81 2.51
C MET A 34 -10.40 5.04 1.74
N ILE A 35 -10.73 6.12 2.46
CA ILE A 35 -10.89 7.44 1.83
C ILE A 35 -9.53 7.95 1.34
N TRP A 36 -9.53 8.90 0.42
CA TRP A 36 -8.32 9.35 -0.26
C TRP A 36 -7.22 9.85 0.68
N GLN A 37 -7.57 10.62 1.71
CA GLN A 37 -6.59 11.12 2.66
C GLN A 37 -5.91 9.98 3.44
N ASP A 38 -6.68 8.99 3.87
CA ASP A 38 -6.16 7.83 4.58
C ASP A 38 -5.30 6.96 3.66
N ARG A 39 -5.72 6.82 2.41
CA ARG A 39 -4.97 6.07 1.41
C ARG A 39 -3.64 6.74 1.09
N GLU A 40 -3.62 8.06 0.94
CA GLU A 40 -2.39 8.82 0.73
C GLU A 40 -1.41 8.62 1.89
N ALA A 41 -1.90 8.72 3.13
CA ALA A 41 -1.08 8.52 4.32
C ALA A 41 -0.57 7.08 4.40
N PHE A 42 -1.41 6.10 4.07
CA PHE A 42 -1.02 4.69 4.05
C PHE A 42 0.07 4.43 3.02
N ASN A 43 -0.10 4.93 1.80
CA ASN A 43 0.88 4.79 0.71
C ASN A 43 2.21 5.45 1.07
N ASN A 44 2.18 6.68 1.60
CA ASN A 44 3.38 7.39 2.02
C ASN A 44 4.12 6.65 3.12
N ARG A 45 3.39 6.07 4.08
CA ARG A 45 3.99 5.30 5.18
C ARG A 45 4.72 4.08 4.67
N PHE A 46 4.13 3.36 3.72
CA PHE A 46 4.77 2.21 3.08
C PHE A 46 6.04 2.62 2.34
N ILE A 47 5.94 3.65 1.50
CA ILE A 47 7.04 4.11 0.65
C ILE A 47 8.20 4.65 1.51
N SER A 48 7.90 5.34 2.62
CA SER A 48 8.93 5.88 3.51
C SER A 48 9.76 4.80 4.21
N LYS A 49 9.25 3.57 4.27
CA LYS A 49 9.95 2.43 4.88
C LYS A 49 10.77 1.62 3.88
N LEU A 50 10.73 1.96 2.60
CA LEU A 50 11.50 1.26 1.59
C LEU A 50 13.00 1.52 1.77
N ASP A 51 13.80 0.45 1.60
CA ASP A 51 15.24 0.50 1.75
C ASP A 51 15.87 -0.19 0.53
N GLU A 52 16.90 0.44 -0.03
CA GLU A 52 17.63 -0.09 -1.19
C GLU A 52 18.29 -1.44 -0.93
N SER A 53 18.57 -1.76 0.34
CA SER A 53 19.17 -3.04 0.72
C SER A 53 18.18 -4.20 0.70
N GLU A 54 16.88 -3.92 0.65
CA GLU A 54 15.84 -4.94 0.66
C GLU A 54 15.38 -5.30 -0.74
N VAL A 55 15.07 -6.58 -0.95
CA VAL A 55 14.46 -7.07 -2.18
C VAL A 55 12.94 -7.00 -1.99
N VAL A 56 12.27 -6.14 -2.78
CA VAL A 56 10.83 -5.94 -2.69
C VAL A 56 10.18 -6.45 -3.98
N PRO A 57 9.43 -7.55 -3.95
CA PRO A 57 8.73 -8.03 -5.13
C PRO A 57 7.47 -7.20 -5.39
N LEU A 58 7.08 -7.10 -6.67
CA LEU A 58 5.87 -6.39 -7.08
C LEU A 58 4.62 -6.94 -6.40
N GLU A 59 4.55 -8.27 -6.22
CA GLU A 59 3.42 -8.90 -5.56
C GLU A 59 3.20 -8.39 -4.14
N GLU A 60 4.27 -8.18 -3.39
CA GLU A 60 4.19 -7.64 -2.03
C GLU A 60 3.59 -6.24 -2.02
N VAL A 61 4.00 -5.40 -2.97
CA VAL A 61 3.46 -4.04 -3.10
C VAL A 61 1.98 -4.09 -3.45
N LEU A 62 1.59 -4.94 -4.41
CA LEU A 62 0.19 -5.08 -4.81
C LEU A 62 -0.69 -5.62 -3.69
N GLU A 63 -0.18 -6.55 -2.89
CA GLU A 63 -0.90 -7.09 -1.73
C GLU A 63 -1.07 -6.04 -0.62
N THR A 64 -0.04 -5.24 -0.39
CA THR A 64 -0.04 -4.26 0.71
C THR A 64 -0.78 -2.99 0.33
N LEU A 65 -0.51 -2.43 -0.85
CA LEU A 65 -1.06 -1.15 -1.29
C LEU A 65 -2.31 -1.29 -2.17
N GLY A 66 -2.62 -2.49 -2.61
CA GLY A 66 -3.74 -2.73 -3.52
C GLY A 66 -3.40 -2.37 -4.95
N SER A 67 -4.43 -2.15 -5.76
CA SER A 67 -4.26 -1.79 -7.17
C SER A 67 -3.65 -0.40 -7.30
N PRO A 68 -2.65 -0.20 -8.17
CA PRO A 68 -2.08 1.13 -8.39
C PRO A 68 -3.07 2.05 -9.10
N ASP A 69 -2.90 3.34 -8.89
CA ASP A 69 -3.73 4.36 -9.55
C ASP A 69 -3.39 4.47 -11.03
N LEU A 70 -2.12 4.33 -11.36
CA LEU A 70 -1.63 4.29 -12.75
C LEU A 70 -0.56 3.21 -12.86
N THR A 71 -0.43 2.61 -14.05
CA THR A 71 0.60 1.62 -14.31
C THR A 71 1.00 1.67 -15.79
N TYR A 72 2.30 1.48 -16.07
CA TYR A 72 2.85 1.41 -17.41
C TYR A 72 3.87 0.28 -17.48
N VAL A 73 3.92 -0.40 -18.61
CA VAL A 73 4.83 -1.53 -18.81
C VAL A 73 5.64 -1.28 -20.09
N SER A 74 6.94 -1.57 -20.05
CA SER A 74 7.81 -1.53 -21.22
C SER A 74 8.69 -2.78 -21.23
N LYS A 75 8.71 -3.47 -22.35
CA LYS A 75 9.56 -4.63 -22.53
C LYS A 75 10.77 -4.23 -23.37
N GLN A 76 11.97 -4.39 -22.80
CA GLN A 76 13.23 -4.07 -23.47
C GLN A 76 14.11 -5.31 -23.48
N GLN A 77 14.35 -5.87 -24.69
CA GLN A 77 15.06 -7.12 -24.85
C GLN A 77 14.36 -8.23 -24.07
N ASP A 78 15.05 -8.89 -23.13
CA ASP A 78 14.46 -9.94 -22.30
C ASP A 78 13.97 -9.42 -20.95
N ASN A 79 14.01 -8.11 -20.72
CA ASN A 79 13.63 -7.50 -19.45
C ASN A 79 12.26 -6.83 -19.55
N VAL A 80 11.46 -7.00 -18.52
CA VAL A 80 10.17 -6.33 -18.37
C VAL A 80 10.30 -5.26 -17.28
N PHE A 81 10.07 -4.01 -17.67
CA PHE A 81 10.04 -2.88 -16.75
C PHE A 81 8.61 -2.45 -16.55
N GLN A 82 8.21 -2.34 -15.30
CA GLN A 82 6.85 -1.90 -14.94
C GLN A 82 6.96 -0.82 -13.89
N ILE A 83 6.29 0.31 -14.14
CA ILE A 83 6.18 1.37 -13.16
C ILE A 83 4.73 1.44 -12.68
N VAL A 84 4.55 1.46 -11.37
CA VAL A 84 3.23 1.63 -10.74
C VAL A 84 3.24 2.92 -9.96
N TYR A 85 2.11 3.62 -9.99
CA TYR A 85 1.94 4.91 -9.32
C TYR A 85 0.85 4.79 -8.26
N TYR A 86 1.19 5.17 -7.05
CA TYR A 86 0.24 5.23 -5.93
C TYR A 86 0.09 6.68 -5.47
N ARG A 87 -1.14 7.08 -5.25
CA ARG A 87 -1.45 8.44 -4.83
C ARG A 87 -0.86 8.75 -3.47
N THR A 88 -0.08 9.82 -3.38
CA THR A 88 0.62 10.24 -2.16
C THR A 88 0.37 11.69 -1.78
N GLN A 89 -0.20 12.50 -2.70
CA GLN A 89 -0.49 13.89 -2.46
C GLN A 89 -1.67 14.37 -3.30
N LEU A 90 -2.35 15.41 -2.83
CA LEU A 90 -3.41 16.07 -3.58
C LEU A 90 -2.86 17.35 -4.21
N VAL A 91 -2.87 17.42 -5.54
CA VAL A 91 -2.47 18.63 -6.28
C VAL A 91 -3.71 19.42 -6.68
N LYS A 92 -4.74 18.73 -7.16
CA LYS A 92 -5.98 19.36 -7.60
C LYS A 92 -7.18 18.53 -7.20
N SER A 93 -8.17 19.16 -6.57
CA SER A 93 -9.40 18.49 -6.11
C SER A 93 -10.44 18.41 -7.23
N ASP A 94 -10.17 17.59 -8.25
CA ASP A 94 -11.03 17.40 -9.42
C ASP A 94 -11.59 15.99 -9.57
N GLY A 95 -11.32 15.11 -8.58
CA GLY A 95 -11.75 13.72 -8.64
C GLY A 95 -10.92 12.85 -9.58
N ILE A 96 -9.89 13.39 -10.20
CA ILE A 96 -9.00 12.68 -11.14
C ILE A 96 -7.62 12.56 -10.53
N THR A 97 -7.08 11.34 -10.51
CA THR A 97 -5.72 11.08 -10.06
C THR A 97 -4.77 11.19 -11.24
N THR A 98 -3.79 12.08 -11.13
CA THR A 98 -2.77 12.31 -12.15
C THR A 98 -1.41 11.85 -11.64
N GLN A 99 -0.44 11.73 -12.56
CA GLN A 99 0.90 11.24 -12.24
C GLN A 99 1.62 12.13 -11.22
N ASP A 100 1.41 13.43 -11.25
CA ASP A 100 2.00 14.38 -10.30
C ASP A 100 1.42 14.29 -8.88
N GLU A 101 0.27 13.62 -8.73
CA GLU A 101 -0.31 13.33 -7.42
C GLU A 101 0.18 11.98 -6.85
N CYS A 102 0.99 11.25 -7.60
CA CYS A 102 1.43 9.91 -7.28
C CYS A 102 2.94 9.83 -7.10
N THR A 103 3.36 8.80 -6.36
CA THR A 103 4.76 8.38 -6.29
C THR A 103 4.93 7.11 -7.12
N GLY A 104 5.92 7.10 -8.00
CA GLY A 104 6.21 5.96 -8.87
C GLY A 104 7.14 4.96 -8.21
N LEU A 105 6.88 3.67 -8.46
CA LEU A 105 7.75 2.57 -8.07
C LEU A 105 8.07 1.77 -9.32
N LEU A 106 9.35 1.72 -9.71
CA LEU A 106 9.81 1.04 -10.91
C LEU A 106 10.32 -0.35 -10.58
N PHE A 107 9.77 -1.34 -11.25
CA PHE A 107 10.13 -2.75 -11.10
C PHE A 107 10.81 -3.26 -12.36
N LYS A 108 11.85 -4.04 -12.18
CA LYS A 108 12.52 -4.77 -13.24
C LYS A 108 12.32 -6.26 -12.99
N ASN A 109 11.64 -6.92 -13.94
CA ASN A 109 11.31 -8.36 -13.82
C ASN A 109 10.64 -8.71 -12.49
N GLY A 110 9.73 -7.84 -12.02
CA GLY A 110 8.94 -8.05 -10.81
C GLY A 110 9.63 -7.68 -9.51
N THR A 111 10.83 -7.08 -9.55
CA THR A 111 11.58 -6.66 -8.36
C THR A 111 11.77 -5.14 -8.36
N LEU A 112 11.55 -4.49 -7.23
CA LEU A 112 11.68 -3.05 -7.09
C LEU A 112 13.11 -2.60 -7.38
N LEU A 113 13.26 -1.65 -8.31
CA LEU A 113 14.55 -1.10 -8.72
C LEU A 113 14.80 0.29 -8.13
N VAL A 114 13.83 1.18 -8.28
CA VAL A 114 13.92 2.57 -7.80
C VAL A 114 12.51 3.13 -7.60
N TRP A 115 12.37 4.11 -6.73
CA TRP A 115 11.07 4.75 -6.44
C TRP A 115 11.23 6.26 -6.31
N GLY A 116 10.10 6.99 -6.35
CA GLY A 116 10.07 8.44 -6.31
C GLY A 116 10.24 9.07 -7.68
N GLU A 117 10.73 10.30 -7.73
CA GLU A 117 10.93 11.02 -9.00
C GLU A 117 11.90 10.30 -9.94
N ASN A 118 12.92 9.66 -9.38
CA ASN A 118 13.90 8.92 -10.16
C ASN A 118 13.29 7.74 -10.90
N ALA A 119 12.23 7.15 -10.35
CA ALA A 119 11.53 6.04 -11.02
C ALA A 119 10.93 6.49 -12.35
N THR A 120 10.28 7.63 -12.38
CA THR A 120 9.71 8.19 -13.61
C THR A 120 10.80 8.52 -14.63
N ILE A 121 11.88 9.15 -14.17
CA ILE A 121 13.02 9.53 -15.03
C ILE A 121 13.65 8.28 -15.65
N GLU A 122 13.92 7.26 -14.85
CA GLU A 122 14.50 6.01 -15.33
C GLU A 122 13.56 5.27 -16.29
N TYR A 123 12.28 5.23 -15.99
CA TYR A 123 11.29 4.58 -16.86
C TYR A 123 11.22 5.25 -18.23
N LYS A 124 11.24 6.58 -18.27
CA LYS A 124 11.21 7.33 -19.53
C LYS A 124 12.45 7.07 -20.39
N LYS A 125 13.62 6.96 -19.75
CA LYS A 125 14.86 6.61 -20.46
C LYS A 125 14.78 5.21 -21.05
N ILE A 126 14.23 4.26 -20.29
CA ILE A 126 14.11 2.85 -20.72
C ILE A 126 13.10 2.72 -21.86
N SER A 127 11.94 3.39 -21.74
CA SER A 127 10.87 3.30 -22.74
C SER A 127 11.11 4.14 -23.99
N GLY A 128 12.09 5.01 -23.97
CA GLY A 128 12.41 5.89 -25.09
C GLY A 128 11.54 7.13 -25.20
N GLU A 129 10.83 7.46 -24.13
CA GLU A 129 9.97 8.64 -24.09
C GLU A 129 10.71 9.93 -23.72
#